data_bcaff21957f3abd1ee31df0667752e36
#
_entry.id   bcaff21957f3abd1ee31df0667752e36
#
_cell.length_a   1.000
_cell.length_b   1.000
_cell.length_c   1.000
_cell.angle_alpha   90.00
_cell.angle_beta   90.00
_cell.angle_gamma   90.00
#
_symmetry.space_group_name_H-M   'P 1'
#
loop_
_entity.id
_entity.type
_entity.pdbx_description
1 polymer ?
#
loop_
_entity_poly.entity_id
_entity_poly.type
_entity_poly.pdbx_seq_one_letter_code
_entity_poly.pdbx_strand_id
1 'polypeptide(L)'
;MKRLDKILAALLAALLILSFAAFAEEAQSNAIDKEAFDALVASGPVADDDTVAASQWASKVKAAGKLRVGTTAQSFLFSLLDEEDGHYRGFDAGLYQLLANYIFGDPNAWEFTQVTSSTREDVLISDQVDAVFATYSILPSRQEVISFAGPYFTSKQGILVAAGNEAIKGLDDLAGKVVATQQGSSGPAILEQYAPEAIVQEEIDDETARQDVEVGRADAYVTDYTLILGSIVRNPGKYAVAGIFGEDDNYGIGLPKDSDGVAFVNAFLKQIEDAGLWTQLWQISLGDRTGGTETAPEPPVIAE
;
A
#
# COMPACT_ATOMS: atom_id res chain seq x y z
N MET A 1 3.85 57.24 2.04
CA MET A 1 3.79 56.22 1.02
C MET A 1 4.96 55.23 1.15
N LYS A 2 6.21 55.58 0.88
CA LYS A 2 7.37 54.61 0.88
C LYS A 2 7.61 53.82 2.18
N ARG A 3 7.13 54.21 3.35
CA ARG A 3 7.25 53.43 4.61
C ARG A 3 6.13 52.38 4.76
N LEU A 4 4.94 52.69 4.27
CA LEU A 4 3.79 51.76 4.32
C LEU A 4 4.01 50.60 3.36
N ASP A 5 4.57 50.87 2.17
CA ASP A 5 4.89 49.83 1.16
C ASP A 5 5.97 48.86 1.66
N LYS A 6 6.94 49.35 2.45
CA LYS A 6 7.97 48.48 3.05
C LYS A 6 7.42 47.61 4.19
N ILE A 7 6.45 48.13 4.97
CA ILE A 7 5.78 47.38 6.04
C ILE A 7 4.88 46.29 5.42
N LEU A 8 4.14 46.64 4.35
CA LEU A 8 3.28 45.70 3.64
C LEU A 8 4.11 44.58 2.98
N ALA A 9 5.24 44.91 2.35
CA ALA A 9 6.15 43.93 1.76
C ALA A 9 6.80 43.01 2.82
N ALA A 10 7.14 43.52 4.00
CA ALA A 10 7.67 42.74 5.09
C ALA A 10 6.61 41.81 5.71
N LEU A 11 5.36 42.25 5.80
CA LEU A 11 4.24 41.42 6.27
C LEU A 11 3.90 40.29 5.26
N LEU A 12 3.91 40.59 3.96
CA LEU A 12 3.72 39.57 2.91
C LEU A 12 4.86 38.53 2.90
N ALA A 13 6.12 38.98 3.07
CA ALA A 13 7.27 38.08 3.16
C ALA A 13 7.20 37.21 4.43
N ALA A 14 6.77 37.76 5.57
CA ALA A 14 6.59 36.98 6.80
C ALA A 14 5.45 35.98 6.70
N LEU A 15 4.33 36.34 6.02
CA LEU A 15 3.23 35.39 5.75
C LEU A 15 3.67 34.25 4.80
N LEU A 16 4.47 34.55 3.77
CA LEU A 16 5.05 33.55 2.87
C LEU A 16 6.03 32.60 3.60
N ILE A 17 6.86 33.11 4.49
CA ILE A 17 7.80 32.31 5.28
C ILE A 17 7.04 31.42 6.27
N LEU A 18 5.99 31.93 6.91
CA LEU A 18 5.14 31.16 7.83
C LEU A 18 4.35 30.06 7.09
N SER A 19 3.84 30.33 5.88
CA SER A 19 3.18 29.33 5.07
C SER A 19 4.16 28.25 4.56
N PHE A 20 5.39 28.63 4.17
CA PHE A 20 6.43 27.66 3.79
C PHE A 20 6.91 26.80 4.98
N ALA A 21 7.01 27.39 6.18
CA ALA A 21 7.37 26.65 7.38
C ALA A 21 6.28 25.66 7.80
N ALA A 22 5.00 26.07 7.72
CA ALA A 22 3.87 25.19 8.01
C ALA A 22 3.76 24.04 6.98
N PHE A 23 3.97 24.32 5.69
CA PHE A 23 4.02 23.29 4.64
C PHE A 23 5.21 22.31 4.84
N ALA A 24 6.37 22.81 5.25
CA ALA A 24 7.53 21.99 5.54
C ALA A 24 7.34 21.11 6.79
N GLU A 25 6.66 21.64 7.81
CA GLU A 25 6.35 20.91 9.04
C GLU A 25 5.28 19.83 8.79
N GLU A 26 4.27 20.10 7.94
CA GLU A 26 3.25 19.13 7.54
C GLU A 26 3.83 18.04 6.64
N ALA A 27 4.72 18.39 5.72
CA ALA A 27 5.44 17.43 4.87
C ALA A 27 6.38 16.54 5.70
N GLN A 28 6.98 17.06 6.77
CA GLN A 28 7.84 16.32 7.67
C GLN A 28 7.04 15.42 8.63
N SER A 29 5.80 15.79 8.98
CA SER A 29 4.91 14.98 9.82
C SER A 29 4.38 13.72 9.11
N ASN A 30 4.36 13.71 7.77
CA ASN A 30 3.85 12.60 6.96
C ASN A 30 4.97 11.69 6.42
N ALA A 31 6.25 12.04 6.65
CA ALA A 31 7.36 11.18 6.30
C ALA A 31 7.40 9.95 7.23
N ILE A 32 7.87 8.83 6.68
CA ILE A 32 8.10 7.64 7.50
C ILE A 32 9.32 7.86 8.40
N ASP A 33 9.25 7.42 9.66
CA ASP A 33 10.42 7.36 10.54
C ASP A 33 11.36 6.24 10.04
N LYS A 34 12.38 6.65 9.27
CA LYS A 34 13.33 5.74 8.63
C LYS A 34 14.09 4.90 9.66
N GLU A 35 14.54 5.52 10.75
CA GLU A 35 15.33 4.84 11.79
C GLU A 35 14.48 3.80 12.53
N ALA A 36 13.25 4.17 12.93
CA ALA A 36 12.32 3.25 13.58
C ALA A 36 11.93 2.09 12.64
N PHE A 37 11.69 2.37 11.36
CA PHE A 37 11.36 1.33 10.38
C PHE A 37 12.53 0.35 10.18
N ASP A 38 13.73 0.86 9.93
CA ASP A 38 14.92 0.04 9.66
C ASP A 38 15.28 -0.80 10.91
N ALA A 39 15.14 -0.23 12.13
CA ALA A 39 15.32 -0.95 13.38
C ALA A 39 14.27 -2.07 13.57
N LEU A 40 13.00 -1.79 13.23
CA LEU A 40 11.91 -2.77 13.32
C LEU A 40 12.18 -3.98 12.44
N VAL A 41 12.48 -3.78 11.15
CA VAL A 41 12.70 -4.91 10.23
C VAL A 41 13.94 -5.73 10.59
N ALA A 42 14.98 -5.08 11.14
CA ALA A 42 16.18 -5.76 11.66
C ALA A 42 15.92 -6.56 12.96
N SER A 43 14.87 -6.22 13.72
CA SER A 43 14.51 -6.90 14.98
C SER A 43 13.63 -8.14 14.77
N GLY A 44 13.22 -8.43 13.53
CA GLY A 44 12.31 -9.52 13.20
C GLY A 44 12.86 -10.90 13.60
N PRO A 45 11.97 -11.91 13.75
CA PRO A 45 12.38 -13.28 14.04
C PRO A 45 13.24 -13.85 12.90
N VAL A 46 14.05 -14.85 13.24
CA VAL A 46 14.83 -15.64 12.27
C VAL A 46 14.46 -17.11 12.45
N ALA A 47 14.05 -17.78 11.36
CA ALA A 47 13.75 -19.19 11.38
C ALA A 47 15.04 -20.01 11.57
N ASP A 48 14.95 -21.10 12.32
CA ASP A 48 16.04 -22.06 12.36
C ASP A 48 16.12 -22.86 11.05
N ASP A 49 17.25 -23.54 10.84
CA ASP A 49 17.50 -24.30 9.62
C ASP A 49 16.50 -25.45 9.43
N ASP A 50 15.99 -26.06 10.51
CA ASP A 50 15.02 -27.14 10.46
C ASP A 50 13.66 -26.61 9.97
N THR A 51 13.24 -25.44 10.44
CA THR A 51 12.02 -24.74 10.00
C THR A 51 12.10 -24.41 8.51
N VAL A 52 13.22 -23.86 8.04
CA VAL A 52 13.42 -23.58 6.60
C VAL A 52 13.44 -24.87 5.78
N ALA A 53 14.13 -25.92 6.25
CA ALA A 53 14.22 -27.19 5.56
C ALA A 53 12.89 -27.95 5.47
N ALA A 54 11.95 -27.70 6.37
CA ALA A 54 10.61 -28.28 6.35
C ALA A 54 9.72 -27.76 5.20
N SER A 55 10.05 -26.62 4.59
CA SER A 55 9.35 -26.08 3.41
C SER A 55 10.23 -26.14 2.16
N GLN A 56 9.71 -26.74 1.10
CA GLN A 56 10.39 -26.80 -0.20
C GLN A 56 10.54 -25.39 -0.80
N TRP A 57 9.50 -24.55 -0.66
CA TRP A 57 9.53 -23.16 -1.10
C TRP A 57 10.61 -22.38 -0.36
N ALA A 58 10.60 -22.40 0.99
CA ALA A 58 11.59 -21.68 1.78
C ALA A 58 13.03 -22.18 1.52
N SER A 59 13.22 -23.50 1.36
CA SER A 59 14.51 -24.12 1.00
C SER A 59 15.00 -23.64 -0.37
N LYS A 60 14.11 -23.55 -1.39
CA LYS A 60 14.41 -23.00 -2.72
C LYS A 60 14.86 -21.54 -2.61
N VAL A 61 14.10 -20.71 -1.89
CA VAL A 61 14.41 -19.29 -1.66
C VAL A 61 15.76 -19.14 -0.93
N LYS A 62 15.98 -19.90 0.15
CA LYS A 62 17.25 -19.90 0.90
C LYS A 62 18.44 -20.27 0.02
N ALA A 63 18.29 -21.29 -0.81
CA ALA A 63 19.34 -21.74 -1.72
C ALA A 63 19.64 -20.71 -2.83
N ALA A 64 18.66 -19.91 -3.25
CA ALA A 64 18.85 -18.82 -4.22
C ALA A 64 19.60 -17.61 -3.62
N GLY A 65 19.68 -17.50 -2.28
CA GLY A 65 20.39 -16.45 -1.59
C GLY A 65 19.64 -15.13 -1.46
N LYS A 66 18.45 -15.00 -2.06
CA LYS A 66 17.57 -13.82 -2.01
C LYS A 66 16.12 -14.22 -2.19
N LEU A 67 15.21 -13.48 -1.55
CA LEU A 67 13.77 -13.52 -1.80
C LEU A 67 13.45 -12.62 -3.00
N ARG A 68 12.96 -13.19 -4.11
CA ARG A 68 12.51 -12.43 -5.28
C ARG A 68 11.08 -11.93 -5.01
N VAL A 69 10.90 -10.62 -4.92
CA VAL A 69 9.65 -9.96 -4.50
C VAL A 69 9.03 -9.20 -5.67
N GLY A 70 7.80 -9.56 -6.03
CA GLY A 70 6.94 -8.73 -6.87
C GLY A 70 6.24 -7.67 -6.02
N THR A 71 6.53 -6.40 -6.24
CA THR A 71 5.93 -5.29 -5.49
C THR A 71 5.93 -4.01 -6.33
N THR A 72 5.36 -2.93 -5.79
CA THR A 72 5.40 -1.59 -6.39
C THR A 72 6.43 -0.71 -5.69
N ALA A 73 6.94 0.30 -6.41
CA ALA A 73 7.83 1.34 -5.87
C ALA A 73 7.09 2.64 -5.53
N GLN A 74 5.76 2.70 -5.69
CA GLN A 74 5.01 3.96 -5.71
C GLN A 74 3.88 4.06 -4.68
N SER A 75 3.58 2.99 -3.94
CA SER A 75 2.51 2.97 -2.94
C SER A 75 2.96 3.63 -1.64
N PHE A 76 2.47 4.86 -1.38
CA PHE A 76 2.98 5.76 -0.36
C PHE A 76 3.00 5.16 1.05
N LEU A 77 1.96 4.42 1.45
CA LEU A 77 1.86 3.80 2.78
C LEU A 77 2.35 2.34 2.79
N PHE A 78 2.42 1.66 1.62
CA PHE A 78 2.69 0.23 1.56
C PHE A 78 4.07 -0.13 1.03
N SER A 79 4.48 0.40 -0.13
CA SER A 79 5.81 0.14 -0.69
C SER A 79 6.24 1.33 -1.55
N LEU A 80 7.02 2.23 -0.97
CA LEU A 80 7.53 3.41 -1.63
C LEU A 80 9.06 3.35 -1.66
N LEU A 81 9.63 3.57 -2.85
CA LEU A 81 11.05 3.80 -2.99
C LEU A 81 11.39 5.21 -2.48
N ASP A 82 12.28 5.28 -1.52
CA ASP A 82 12.91 6.52 -1.09
C ASP A 82 14.10 6.81 -2.02
N GLU A 83 13.96 7.84 -2.87
CA GLU A 83 14.99 8.20 -3.85
C GLU A 83 16.26 8.77 -3.21
N GLU A 84 16.21 9.21 -1.93
CA GLU A 84 17.37 9.78 -1.25
C GLU A 84 18.38 8.70 -0.84
N ASP A 85 17.89 7.55 -0.37
CA ASP A 85 18.74 6.46 0.13
C ASP A 85 18.58 5.15 -0.62
N GLY A 86 17.64 5.07 -1.57
CA GLY A 86 17.37 3.88 -2.38
C GLY A 86 16.67 2.76 -1.65
N HIS A 87 16.14 3.00 -0.44
CA HIS A 87 15.45 2.01 0.37
C HIS A 87 13.92 2.05 0.14
N TYR A 88 13.30 0.89 0.21
CA TYR A 88 11.85 0.77 0.16
C TYR A 88 11.29 0.73 1.57
N ARG A 89 10.24 1.54 1.84
CA ARG A 89 9.58 1.58 3.13
C ARG A 89 8.06 1.65 2.98
N GLY A 90 7.35 1.18 3.99
CA GLY A 90 5.90 1.08 4.05
C GLY A 90 5.47 -0.29 4.57
N PHE A 91 4.18 -0.55 4.66
CA PHE A 91 3.67 -1.75 5.31
C PHE A 91 4.05 -3.03 4.55
N ASP A 92 3.78 -3.11 3.23
CA ASP A 92 4.21 -4.24 2.40
C ASP A 92 5.75 -4.36 2.38
N ALA A 93 6.45 -3.21 2.31
CA ALA A 93 7.91 -3.18 2.34
C ALA A 93 8.48 -3.75 3.64
N GLY A 94 7.89 -3.45 4.76
CA GLY A 94 8.28 -4.02 6.05
C GLY A 94 8.03 -5.53 6.11
N LEU A 95 6.88 -5.98 5.58
CA LEU A 95 6.56 -7.41 5.58
C LEU A 95 7.54 -8.25 4.76
N TYR A 96 7.88 -7.85 3.53
CA TYR A 96 8.83 -8.64 2.74
C TYR A 96 10.27 -8.54 3.28
N GLN A 97 10.66 -7.44 3.91
CA GLN A 97 11.96 -7.31 4.58
C GLN A 97 12.01 -8.17 5.86
N LEU A 98 10.93 -8.20 6.65
CA LEU A 98 10.79 -9.12 7.79
C LEU A 98 10.81 -10.58 7.34
N LEU A 99 10.18 -10.93 6.21
CA LEU A 99 10.23 -12.29 5.65
C LEU A 99 11.64 -12.64 5.15
N ALA A 100 12.34 -11.70 4.53
CA ALA A 100 13.74 -11.88 4.16
C ALA A 100 14.61 -12.11 5.41
N ASN A 101 14.42 -11.30 6.46
CA ASN A 101 15.09 -11.50 7.75
C ASN A 101 14.76 -12.88 8.34
N TYR A 102 13.50 -13.31 8.27
CA TYR A 102 13.06 -14.61 8.77
C TYR A 102 13.78 -15.77 8.08
N ILE A 103 13.96 -15.70 6.76
CA ILE A 103 14.62 -16.76 5.98
C ILE A 103 16.15 -16.70 6.10
N PHE A 104 16.74 -15.49 6.06
CA PHE A 104 18.18 -15.31 5.87
C PHE A 104 18.92 -14.76 7.09
N GLY A 105 18.22 -14.17 8.07
CA GLY A 105 18.84 -13.34 9.13
C GLY A 105 19.36 -12.00 8.60
N ASP A 106 18.88 -11.56 7.42
CA ASP A 106 19.24 -10.30 6.78
C ASP A 106 17.99 -9.70 6.11
N PRO A 107 17.45 -8.57 6.60
CA PRO A 107 16.28 -7.92 6.03
C PRO A 107 16.52 -7.34 4.63
N ASN A 108 17.76 -7.27 4.16
CA ASN A 108 18.13 -6.79 2.83
C ASN A 108 18.32 -7.94 1.81
N ALA A 109 18.18 -9.21 2.23
CA ALA A 109 18.35 -10.37 1.36
C ALA A 109 17.13 -10.61 0.45
N TRP A 110 16.71 -9.59 -0.31
CA TRP A 110 15.61 -9.64 -1.27
C TRP A 110 15.94 -8.92 -2.58
N GLU A 111 15.14 -9.16 -3.61
CA GLU A 111 15.30 -8.57 -4.93
C GLU A 111 13.95 -8.06 -5.47
N PHE A 112 13.94 -6.85 -6.04
CA PHE A 112 12.76 -6.16 -6.53
C PHE A 112 12.40 -6.57 -7.95
N THR A 113 11.10 -6.83 -8.17
CA THR A 113 10.48 -6.92 -9.50
C THR A 113 9.24 -6.03 -9.49
N GLN A 114 9.20 -5.03 -10.38
CA GLN A 114 8.04 -4.14 -10.52
C GLN A 114 6.83 -4.93 -11.00
N VAL A 115 5.71 -4.78 -10.30
CA VAL A 115 4.41 -5.32 -10.73
C VAL A 115 3.35 -4.23 -10.75
N THR A 116 2.30 -4.47 -11.53
CA THR A 116 1.02 -3.77 -11.50
C THR A 116 -0.07 -4.76 -11.12
N SER A 117 -1.30 -4.28 -10.89
CA SER A 117 -2.44 -5.16 -10.63
C SER A 117 -2.70 -6.18 -11.76
N SER A 118 -2.34 -5.85 -13.00
CA SER A 118 -2.53 -6.72 -14.16
C SER A 118 -1.37 -7.68 -14.46
N THR A 119 -0.21 -7.51 -13.82
CA THR A 119 0.99 -8.35 -14.10
C THR A 119 1.41 -9.25 -12.96
N ARG A 120 0.87 -9.05 -11.75
CA ARG A 120 1.33 -9.75 -10.54
C ARG A 120 1.05 -11.25 -10.52
N GLU A 121 -0.02 -11.74 -11.18
CA GLU A 121 -0.26 -13.17 -11.40
C GLU A 121 0.79 -13.77 -12.32
N ASP A 122 1.07 -13.12 -13.45
CA ASP A 122 1.97 -13.65 -14.47
C ASP A 122 3.41 -13.83 -13.98
N VAL A 123 3.91 -12.91 -13.13
CA VAL A 123 5.28 -13.04 -12.60
C VAL A 123 5.42 -14.20 -11.60
N LEU A 124 4.34 -14.56 -10.88
CA LEU A 124 4.29 -15.76 -10.04
C LEU A 124 4.20 -17.03 -10.89
N ILE A 125 3.28 -17.07 -11.86
CA ILE A 125 3.06 -18.23 -12.72
C ILE A 125 4.31 -18.56 -13.53
N SER A 126 5.06 -17.54 -13.98
CA SER A 126 6.29 -17.71 -14.77
C SER A 126 7.56 -17.87 -13.93
N ASP A 127 7.46 -18.03 -12.61
CA ASP A 127 8.58 -18.19 -11.66
C ASP A 127 9.61 -17.04 -11.73
N GLN A 128 9.16 -15.81 -12.02
CA GLN A 128 10.01 -14.63 -12.00
C GLN A 128 10.21 -14.12 -10.57
N VAL A 129 9.23 -14.35 -9.68
CA VAL A 129 9.27 -13.97 -8.28
C VAL A 129 8.89 -15.15 -7.38
N ASP A 130 9.30 -15.09 -6.12
CA ASP A 130 8.95 -16.09 -5.11
C ASP A 130 7.69 -15.70 -4.35
N ALA A 131 7.43 -14.41 -4.19
CA ALA A 131 6.25 -13.87 -3.53
C ALA A 131 5.85 -12.51 -4.09
N VAL A 132 4.56 -12.15 -3.98
CA VAL A 132 4.03 -10.83 -4.35
C VAL A 132 3.42 -10.15 -3.12
N PHE A 133 3.91 -8.91 -2.86
CA PHE A 133 3.39 -7.98 -1.86
C PHE A 133 2.98 -6.69 -2.58
N ALA A 134 1.69 -6.51 -2.83
CA ALA A 134 1.18 -5.41 -3.64
C ALA A 134 -0.29 -5.09 -3.30
N THR A 135 -0.62 -4.89 -2.00
CA THR A 135 -2.01 -4.70 -1.54
C THR A 135 -2.95 -5.68 -2.25
N TYR A 136 -2.64 -6.96 -2.17
CA TYR A 136 -3.15 -7.98 -3.07
C TYR A 136 -4.41 -8.65 -2.53
N SER A 137 -5.59 -8.15 -2.89
CA SER A 137 -6.89 -8.70 -2.49
C SER A 137 -7.00 -10.20 -2.77
N ILE A 138 -7.37 -10.97 -1.76
CA ILE A 138 -7.63 -12.41 -1.87
C ILE A 138 -8.98 -12.61 -2.54
N LEU A 139 -8.98 -12.90 -3.84
CA LEU A 139 -10.20 -13.14 -4.63
C LEU A 139 -10.25 -14.61 -5.10
N PRO A 140 -11.46 -15.24 -5.14
CA PRO A 140 -11.61 -16.60 -5.64
C PRO A 140 -11.01 -16.82 -7.03
N SER A 141 -11.20 -15.88 -7.96
CA SER A 141 -10.62 -15.96 -9.30
C SER A 141 -9.10 -16.00 -9.30
N ARG A 142 -8.44 -15.27 -8.42
CA ARG A 142 -6.99 -15.27 -8.26
C ARG A 142 -6.50 -16.56 -7.62
N GLN A 143 -7.26 -17.09 -6.65
CA GLN A 143 -6.95 -18.38 -6.01
C GLN A 143 -7.04 -19.58 -6.96
N GLU A 144 -7.67 -19.44 -8.13
CA GLU A 144 -7.64 -20.47 -9.17
C GLU A 144 -6.24 -20.66 -9.78
N VAL A 145 -5.43 -19.60 -9.86
CA VAL A 145 -4.15 -19.58 -10.58
C VAL A 145 -2.93 -19.39 -9.70
N ILE A 146 -3.09 -18.83 -8.49
CA ILE A 146 -2.03 -18.67 -7.49
C ILE A 146 -2.54 -19.11 -6.11
N SER A 147 -1.66 -19.14 -5.12
CA SER A 147 -2.02 -19.33 -3.70
C SER A 147 -1.73 -18.07 -2.90
N PHE A 148 -2.42 -17.89 -1.76
CA PHE A 148 -2.22 -16.77 -0.85
C PHE A 148 -1.87 -17.27 0.54
N ALA A 149 -0.92 -16.61 1.17
CA ALA A 149 -0.74 -16.61 2.61
C ALA A 149 -1.39 -15.36 3.23
N GLY A 150 -1.79 -15.44 4.47
CA GLY A 150 -2.52 -14.39 5.18
C GLY A 150 -4.01 -14.73 5.40
N PRO A 151 -4.91 -13.72 5.50
CA PRO A 151 -4.66 -12.30 5.18
C PRO A 151 -3.68 -11.62 6.14
N TYR A 152 -3.00 -10.57 5.65
CA TYR A 152 -2.11 -9.78 6.48
C TYR A 152 -2.62 -8.35 6.74
N PHE A 153 -3.63 -7.91 6.01
CA PHE A 153 -4.24 -6.59 6.12
C PHE A 153 -5.70 -6.64 5.66
N THR A 154 -6.51 -5.70 6.15
CA THR A 154 -7.92 -5.54 5.71
C THR A 154 -8.18 -4.09 5.36
N SER A 155 -8.76 -3.85 4.20
CA SER A 155 -9.21 -2.55 3.72
C SER A 155 -10.70 -2.59 3.36
N LYS A 156 -11.21 -1.51 2.82
CA LYS A 156 -12.52 -1.38 2.15
C LYS A 156 -12.35 -0.61 0.86
N GLN A 157 -13.37 -0.61 0.03
CA GLN A 157 -13.36 0.24 -1.15
C GLN A 157 -13.68 1.69 -0.78
N GLY A 158 -13.05 2.62 -1.48
CA GLY A 158 -13.26 4.05 -1.30
C GLY A 158 -13.48 4.78 -2.62
N ILE A 159 -14.02 5.97 -2.51
CA ILE A 159 -14.24 6.89 -3.63
C ILE A 159 -13.36 8.13 -3.40
N LEU A 160 -12.35 8.30 -4.24
CA LEU A 160 -11.51 9.48 -4.28
C LEU A 160 -12.09 10.47 -5.29
N VAL A 161 -12.17 11.73 -4.90
CA VAL A 161 -12.57 12.85 -5.76
C VAL A 161 -11.55 13.98 -5.63
N ALA A 162 -11.57 14.93 -6.58
CA ALA A 162 -10.80 16.16 -6.44
C ALA A 162 -11.29 16.95 -5.22
N ALA A 163 -10.38 17.64 -4.53
CA ALA A 163 -10.72 18.50 -3.41
C ALA A 163 -11.72 19.58 -3.84
N GLY A 164 -12.73 19.82 -3.00
CA GLY A 164 -13.82 20.76 -3.31
C GLY A 164 -14.89 20.19 -4.24
N ASN A 165 -14.87 18.92 -4.58
CA ASN A 165 -15.97 18.27 -5.28
C ASN A 165 -17.24 18.30 -4.42
N GLU A 166 -18.34 18.83 -4.97
CA GLU A 166 -19.64 18.90 -4.31
C GLU A 166 -20.68 17.98 -4.96
N ALA A 167 -20.32 17.36 -6.11
CA ALA A 167 -21.24 16.58 -6.94
C ALA A 167 -21.30 15.11 -6.55
N ILE A 168 -20.20 14.55 -5.99
CA ILE A 168 -20.10 13.14 -5.57
C ILE A 168 -19.85 13.12 -4.07
N LYS A 169 -20.78 12.55 -3.31
CA LYS A 169 -20.75 12.41 -1.85
C LYS A 169 -20.90 10.95 -1.40
N GLY A 170 -21.01 10.04 -2.34
CA GLY A 170 -21.18 8.63 -2.08
C GLY A 170 -21.42 7.81 -3.34
N LEU A 171 -21.72 6.55 -3.13
CA LEU A 171 -21.87 5.54 -4.19
C LEU A 171 -23.01 5.88 -5.16
N ASP A 172 -24.13 6.37 -4.66
CA ASP A 172 -25.33 6.68 -5.46
C ASP A 172 -25.08 7.81 -6.48
N ASP A 173 -24.09 8.67 -6.22
CA ASP A 173 -23.75 9.81 -7.11
C ASP A 173 -22.86 9.39 -8.29
N LEU A 174 -22.43 8.12 -8.34
CA LEU A 174 -21.58 7.62 -9.42
C LEU A 174 -22.35 7.29 -10.71
N ALA A 175 -23.69 7.24 -10.67
CA ALA A 175 -24.51 6.97 -11.84
C ALA A 175 -24.26 7.98 -12.98
N GLY A 176 -23.85 7.47 -14.16
CA GLY A 176 -23.51 8.27 -15.34
C GLY A 176 -22.21 9.08 -15.24
N LYS A 177 -21.42 8.91 -14.17
CA LYS A 177 -20.11 9.53 -13.97
C LYS A 177 -19.00 8.70 -14.59
N VAL A 178 -17.94 9.34 -15.06
CA VAL A 178 -16.72 8.66 -15.48
C VAL A 178 -15.92 8.33 -14.20
N VAL A 179 -15.80 7.03 -13.91
CA VAL A 179 -15.13 6.54 -12.72
C VAL A 179 -13.87 5.78 -13.13
N ALA A 180 -12.72 6.35 -12.80
CA ALA A 180 -11.44 5.67 -12.99
C ALA A 180 -11.30 4.50 -12.02
N THR A 181 -10.62 3.46 -12.45
CA THR A 181 -10.14 2.36 -11.60
C THR A 181 -8.91 1.72 -12.24
N GLN A 182 -8.17 0.92 -11.48
CA GLN A 182 -6.95 0.31 -11.99
C GLN A 182 -7.26 -1.02 -12.69
N GLN A 183 -6.76 -1.19 -13.91
CA GLN A 183 -6.86 -2.44 -14.68
C GLN A 183 -6.27 -3.62 -13.91
N GLY A 184 -6.97 -4.77 -13.87
CA GLY A 184 -6.55 -5.98 -13.16
C GLY A 184 -6.66 -5.89 -11.63
N SER A 185 -7.17 -4.75 -11.09
CA SER A 185 -7.54 -4.65 -9.66
C SER A 185 -8.88 -5.31 -9.37
N SER A 186 -9.37 -5.20 -8.13
CA SER A 186 -10.76 -5.54 -7.76
C SER A 186 -11.76 -4.48 -8.25
N GLY A 187 -11.29 -3.27 -8.55
CA GLY A 187 -12.12 -2.11 -8.87
C GLY A 187 -13.14 -2.29 -9.98
N PRO A 188 -12.81 -2.84 -11.17
CA PRO A 188 -13.80 -3.06 -12.22
C PRO A 188 -14.98 -3.94 -11.77
N ALA A 189 -14.72 -5.06 -11.09
CA ALA A 189 -15.76 -5.95 -10.57
C ALA A 189 -16.59 -5.30 -9.45
N ILE A 190 -15.95 -4.51 -8.60
CA ILE A 190 -16.60 -3.74 -7.53
C ILE A 190 -17.53 -2.67 -8.14
N LEU A 191 -17.09 -1.96 -9.18
CA LEU A 191 -17.93 -0.98 -9.86
C LEU A 191 -19.12 -1.64 -10.58
N GLU A 192 -18.91 -2.79 -11.22
CA GLU A 192 -20.01 -3.56 -11.82
C GLU A 192 -21.07 -3.97 -10.79
N GLN A 193 -20.62 -4.35 -9.59
CA GLN A 193 -21.51 -4.81 -8.51
C GLN A 193 -22.25 -3.66 -7.82
N TYR A 194 -21.56 -2.57 -7.48
CA TYR A 194 -22.06 -1.54 -6.58
C TYR A 194 -22.50 -0.26 -7.29
N ALA A 195 -21.96 0.03 -8.47
CA ALA A 195 -22.25 1.22 -9.27
C ALA A 195 -22.38 0.88 -10.77
N PRO A 196 -23.33 -0.02 -11.16
CA PRO A 196 -23.42 -0.53 -12.53
C PRO A 196 -23.78 0.53 -13.57
N GLU A 197 -24.26 1.70 -13.15
CA GLU A 197 -24.55 2.83 -14.04
C GLU A 197 -23.37 3.79 -14.21
N ALA A 198 -22.22 3.55 -13.52
CA ALA A 198 -21.00 4.32 -13.73
C ALA A 198 -20.36 3.99 -15.08
N ILE A 199 -19.71 4.98 -15.66
CA ILE A 199 -18.90 4.81 -16.88
C ILE A 199 -17.49 4.46 -16.43
N VAL A 200 -17.13 3.17 -16.43
CA VAL A 200 -15.84 2.70 -15.94
C VAL A 200 -14.73 3.04 -16.92
N GLN A 201 -13.66 3.67 -16.43
CA GLN A 201 -12.43 3.95 -17.15
C GLN A 201 -11.28 3.21 -16.46
N GLU A 202 -10.74 2.19 -17.12
CA GLU A 202 -9.63 1.40 -16.59
C GLU A 202 -8.28 2.03 -16.96
N GLU A 203 -7.48 2.32 -15.92
CA GLU A 203 -6.15 2.91 -16.05
C GLU A 203 -5.07 1.88 -15.73
N ILE A 204 -3.89 2.08 -16.31
CA ILE A 204 -2.77 1.14 -16.19
C ILE A 204 -2.23 1.06 -14.74
N ASP A 205 -2.29 2.15 -14.01
CA ASP A 205 -1.80 2.27 -12.64
C ASP A 205 -2.57 3.31 -11.81
N ASP A 206 -2.33 3.31 -10.51
CA ASP A 206 -2.92 4.22 -9.52
C ASP A 206 -2.58 5.70 -9.80
N GLU A 207 -1.36 5.98 -10.25
CA GLU A 207 -0.92 7.35 -10.57
C GLU A 207 -1.76 7.95 -11.70
N THR A 208 -1.93 7.21 -12.79
CA THR A 208 -2.73 7.64 -13.95
C THR A 208 -4.19 7.84 -13.56
N ALA A 209 -4.79 6.92 -12.80
CA ALA A 209 -6.16 7.04 -12.34
C ALA A 209 -6.38 8.30 -11.49
N ARG A 210 -5.46 8.61 -10.57
CA ARG A 210 -5.52 9.85 -9.75
C ARG A 210 -5.33 11.10 -10.59
N GLN A 211 -4.39 11.09 -11.56
CA GLN A 211 -4.17 12.23 -12.45
C GLN A 211 -5.40 12.53 -13.30
N ASP A 212 -6.15 11.51 -13.72
CA ASP A 212 -7.39 11.69 -14.49
C ASP A 212 -8.45 12.41 -13.66
N VAL A 213 -8.55 12.13 -12.36
CA VAL A 213 -9.41 12.90 -11.45
C VAL A 213 -8.89 14.34 -11.29
N GLU A 214 -7.59 14.53 -11.14
CA GLU A 214 -6.99 15.86 -10.95
C GLU A 214 -7.23 16.80 -12.14
N VAL A 215 -7.17 16.25 -13.37
CA VAL A 215 -7.37 17.04 -14.60
C VAL A 215 -8.81 17.01 -15.13
N GLY A 216 -9.74 16.34 -14.43
CA GLY A 216 -11.17 16.26 -14.80
C GLY A 216 -11.48 15.37 -15.98
N ARG A 217 -10.62 14.39 -16.30
CA ARG A 217 -10.92 13.30 -17.27
C ARG A 217 -11.79 12.21 -16.66
N ALA A 218 -11.66 12.00 -15.35
CA ALA A 218 -12.55 11.20 -14.55
C ALA A 218 -13.22 12.06 -13.47
N ASP A 219 -14.46 11.76 -13.12
CA ASP A 219 -15.21 12.43 -12.04
C ASP A 219 -14.79 11.92 -10.66
N ALA A 220 -14.41 10.64 -10.58
CA ALA A 220 -13.96 9.96 -9.36
C ALA A 220 -12.97 8.83 -9.69
N TYR A 221 -12.26 8.36 -8.66
CA TYR A 221 -11.45 7.14 -8.70
C TYR A 221 -11.88 6.19 -7.60
N VAL A 222 -12.23 4.95 -7.95
CA VAL A 222 -12.57 3.88 -7.01
C VAL A 222 -11.40 2.93 -6.86
N THR A 223 -10.92 2.80 -5.63
CA THR A 223 -9.83 1.91 -5.21
C THR A 223 -9.94 1.65 -3.71
N ASP A 224 -8.99 0.92 -3.15
CA ASP A 224 -8.94 0.65 -1.72
C ASP A 224 -8.77 1.93 -0.91
N TYR A 225 -9.56 2.07 0.15
CA TYR A 225 -9.55 3.26 1.02
C TYR A 225 -8.15 3.59 1.57
N THR A 226 -7.36 2.58 1.90
CA THR A 226 -5.99 2.77 2.38
C THR A 226 -5.06 3.37 1.33
N LEU A 227 -5.26 3.09 0.04
CA LEU A 227 -4.53 3.72 -1.07
C LEU A 227 -4.98 5.18 -1.26
N ILE A 228 -6.29 5.45 -1.07
CA ILE A 228 -6.82 6.82 -1.08
C ILE A 228 -6.22 7.63 0.06
N LEU A 229 -6.12 7.08 1.27
CA LEU A 229 -5.45 7.75 2.39
C LEU A 229 -4.01 8.12 2.05
N GLY A 230 -3.25 7.17 1.50
CA GLY A 230 -1.89 7.43 1.03
C GLY A 230 -1.81 8.55 0.00
N SER A 231 -2.78 8.61 -0.92
CA SER A 231 -2.87 9.65 -1.95
C SER A 231 -3.14 11.03 -1.35
N ILE A 232 -4.05 11.12 -0.35
CA ILE A 232 -4.41 12.37 0.34
C ILE A 232 -3.22 12.88 1.16
N VAL A 233 -2.57 12.00 1.91
CA VAL A 233 -1.43 12.35 2.76
C VAL A 233 -0.23 12.83 1.92
N ARG A 234 0.02 12.15 0.79
CA ARG A 234 1.09 12.54 -0.15
C ARG A 234 0.81 13.86 -0.87
N ASN A 235 -0.47 14.20 -1.09
CA ASN A 235 -0.89 15.35 -1.88
C ASN A 235 -1.92 16.19 -1.11
N PRO A 236 -1.53 16.89 -0.03
CA PRO A 236 -2.45 17.66 0.80
C PRO A 236 -3.25 18.67 -0.03
N GLY A 237 -4.57 18.67 0.18
CA GLY A 237 -5.47 19.62 -0.47
C GLY A 237 -5.82 19.33 -1.94
N LYS A 238 -5.32 18.24 -2.54
CA LYS A 238 -5.67 17.87 -3.92
C LYS A 238 -6.89 16.96 -4.02
N TYR A 239 -7.07 16.06 -3.06
CA TYR A 239 -8.09 15.01 -3.09
C TYR A 239 -8.92 14.98 -1.82
N ALA A 240 -10.09 14.36 -1.90
CA ALA A 240 -10.97 14.08 -0.77
C ALA A 240 -11.58 12.66 -0.90
N VAL A 241 -12.00 12.09 0.23
CA VAL A 241 -12.82 10.88 0.26
C VAL A 241 -14.27 11.28 0.13
N ALA A 242 -14.97 10.80 -0.91
CA ALA A 242 -16.40 11.01 -1.08
C ALA A 242 -17.25 9.91 -0.41
N GLY A 243 -16.66 8.74 -0.15
CA GLY A 243 -17.33 7.64 0.52
C GLY A 243 -16.44 6.42 0.69
N ILE A 244 -16.83 5.56 1.62
CA ILE A 244 -16.26 4.22 1.85
C ILE A 244 -17.41 3.24 1.76
N PHE A 245 -17.23 2.12 1.06
CA PHE A 245 -18.30 1.16 0.81
C PHE A 245 -17.77 -0.27 0.60
N GLY A 246 -18.70 -1.21 0.42
CA GLY A 246 -18.42 -2.60 0.14
C GLY A 246 -18.05 -3.43 1.37
N GLU A 247 -17.74 -4.69 1.13
CA GLU A 247 -17.28 -5.64 2.14
C GLU A 247 -15.81 -5.40 2.48
N ASP A 248 -15.32 -6.12 3.49
CA ASP A 248 -13.90 -6.11 3.84
C ASP A 248 -13.06 -6.70 2.70
N ASP A 249 -12.01 -5.99 2.30
CA ASP A 249 -11.05 -6.42 1.29
C ASP A 249 -9.76 -6.88 1.98
N ASN A 250 -9.57 -8.19 2.01
CA ASN A 250 -8.45 -8.82 2.69
C ASN A 250 -7.25 -8.95 1.75
N TYR A 251 -6.09 -8.41 2.15
CA TYR A 251 -4.84 -8.54 1.41
C TYR A 251 -4.07 -9.79 1.84
N GLY A 252 -3.61 -10.55 0.86
CA GLY A 252 -2.74 -11.70 1.05
C GLY A 252 -1.40 -11.56 0.35
N ILE A 253 -0.44 -12.35 0.77
CA ILE A 253 0.85 -12.51 0.11
C ILE A 253 0.67 -13.55 -0.99
N GLY A 254 0.80 -13.13 -2.26
CA GLY A 254 0.71 -14.02 -3.41
C GLY A 254 1.92 -14.95 -3.48
N LEU A 255 1.67 -16.24 -3.67
CA LEU A 255 2.65 -17.31 -3.77
C LEU A 255 2.35 -18.18 -5.00
N PRO A 256 3.32 -18.95 -5.54
CA PRO A 256 3.05 -19.91 -6.60
C PRO A 256 1.90 -20.86 -6.22
N LYS A 257 1.12 -21.25 -7.22
CA LYS A 257 -0.03 -22.14 -7.03
C LYS A 257 0.38 -23.43 -6.31
N ASP A 258 -0.43 -23.82 -5.30
CA ASP A 258 -0.26 -25.01 -4.48
C ASP A 258 1.11 -25.10 -3.77
N SER A 259 1.75 -23.96 -3.51
CA SER A 259 3.01 -23.87 -2.79
C SER A 259 2.86 -24.21 -1.32
N ASP A 260 3.75 -25.06 -0.79
CA ASP A 260 3.92 -25.28 0.66
C ASP A 260 4.44 -24.03 1.40
N GLY A 261 4.89 -23.03 0.65
CA GLY A 261 5.25 -21.70 1.16
C GLY A 261 4.09 -21.00 1.86
N VAL A 262 2.82 -21.34 1.55
CA VAL A 262 1.66 -20.77 2.26
C VAL A 262 1.73 -21.06 3.75
N ALA A 263 1.95 -22.29 4.15
CA ALA A 263 2.07 -22.67 5.56
C ALA A 263 3.29 -22.00 6.23
N PHE A 264 4.43 -21.93 5.52
CA PHE A 264 5.64 -21.28 6.02
C PHE A 264 5.43 -19.78 6.26
N VAL A 265 4.83 -19.08 5.29
CA VAL A 265 4.57 -17.64 5.39
C VAL A 265 3.47 -17.34 6.42
N ASN A 266 2.44 -18.18 6.55
CA ASN A 266 1.43 -18.05 7.61
C ASN A 266 2.06 -18.21 9.00
N ALA A 267 2.98 -19.15 9.18
CA ALA A 267 3.72 -19.30 10.45
C ALA A 267 4.60 -18.07 10.75
N PHE A 268 5.23 -17.50 9.73
CA PHE A 268 5.96 -16.23 9.85
C PHE A 268 5.05 -15.07 10.26
N LEU A 269 3.90 -14.88 9.56
CA LEU A 269 2.93 -13.82 9.89
C LEU A 269 2.48 -13.94 11.34
N LYS A 270 2.15 -15.14 11.78
CA LYS A 270 1.77 -15.38 13.17
C LYS A 270 2.88 -14.99 14.16
N GLN A 271 4.15 -15.28 13.85
CA GLN A 271 5.26 -14.91 14.75
C GLN A 271 5.43 -13.39 14.87
N ILE A 272 5.28 -12.63 13.76
CA ILE A 272 5.38 -11.16 13.82
C ILE A 272 4.17 -10.54 14.52
N GLU A 273 2.99 -11.14 14.43
CA GLU A 273 1.80 -10.75 15.20
C GLU A 273 2.00 -11.00 16.69
N ASP A 274 2.37 -12.22 17.07
CA ASP A 274 2.62 -12.60 18.48
C ASP A 274 3.74 -11.74 19.12
N ALA A 275 4.72 -11.29 18.33
CA ALA A 275 5.77 -10.38 18.75
C ALA A 275 5.37 -8.89 18.78
N GLY A 276 4.17 -8.55 18.34
CA GLY A 276 3.69 -7.18 18.22
C GLY A 276 4.35 -6.35 17.12
N LEU A 277 5.13 -6.99 16.23
CA LEU A 277 5.82 -6.31 15.12
C LEU A 277 4.84 -5.85 14.04
N TRP A 278 3.75 -6.60 13.81
CA TRP A 278 2.69 -6.21 12.90
C TRP A 278 2.10 -4.85 13.31
N THR A 279 1.73 -4.71 14.58
CA THR A 279 1.15 -3.47 15.15
C THR A 279 2.14 -2.30 15.07
N GLN A 280 3.41 -2.53 15.37
CA GLN A 280 4.45 -1.51 15.27
C GLN A 280 4.68 -1.09 13.82
N LEU A 281 4.72 -2.05 12.87
CA LEU A 281 4.84 -1.77 11.45
C LEU A 281 3.65 -0.97 10.92
N TRP A 282 2.42 -1.33 11.35
CA TRP A 282 1.22 -0.56 11.02
C TRP A 282 1.34 0.88 11.53
N GLN A 283 1.76 1.06 12.79
CA GLN A 283 1.90 2.38 13.40
C GLN A 283 2.88 3.26 12.60
N ILE A 284 4.09 2.75 12.32
CA ILE A 284 5.13 3.48 11.60
C ILE A 284 4.71 3.78 10.14
N SER A 285 4.05 2.82 9.48
CA SER A 285 3.75 2.92 8.05
C SER A 285 2.46 3.68 7.76
N LEU A 286 1.44 3.58 8.62
CA LEU A 286 0.12 4.18 8.43
C LEU A 286 -0.25 5.15 9.56
N GLY A 287 -0.29 4.69 10.81
CA GLY A 287 -0.83 5.44 11.94
C GLY A 287 -0.19 6.82 12.08
N ASP A 288 1.12 6.88 12.23
CA ASP A 288 1.87 8.12 12.44
C ASP A 288 1.81 9.04 11.21
N ARG A 289 1.64 8.47 10.02
CA ARG A 289 1.64 9.21 8.75
C ARG A 289 0.26 9.73 8.34
N THR A 290 -0.81 9.18 8.90
CA THR A 290 -2.20 9.57 8.61
C THR A 290 -2.83 10.47 9.68
N GLY A 291 -2.01 11.06 10.54
CA GLY A 291 -2.42 12.03 11.56
C GLY A 291 -2.46 11.51 12.99
N GLY A 292 -2.03 10.28 13.24
CA GLY A 292 -1.79 9.73 14.60
C GLY A 292 -3.03 9.59 15.49
N THR A 293 -4.24 9.74 14.93
CA THR A 293 -5.50 9.68 15.68
C THR A 293 -6.10 8.28 15.74
N GLU A 294 -5.65 7.38 14.89
CA GLU A 294 -6.13 6.00 14.80
C GLU A 294 -5.16 5.05 15.54
N THR A 295 -5.70 4.15 16.32
CA THR A 295 -4.96 3.02 16.87
C THR A 295 -4.90 1.92 15.82
N ALA A 296 -3.80 1.15 15.80
CA ALA A 296 -3.70 -0.01 14.94
C ALA A 296 -4.91 -0.93 15.17
N PRO A 297 -5.56 -1.40 14.11
CA PRO A 297 -6.59 -2.41 14.24
C PRO A 297 -5.97 -3.73 14.71
N GLU A 298 -6.82 -4.67 15.14
CA GLU A 298 -6.36 -6.05 15.33
C GLU A 298 -5.90 -6.63 13.98
N PRO A 299 -4.79 -7.38 13.94
CA PRO A 299 -4.39 -8.09 12.73
C PRO A 299 -5.52 -8.99 12.22
N PRO A 300 -5.69 -9.16 10.90
CA PRO A 300 -6.66 -10.10 10.37
C PRO A 300 -6.36 -11.52 10.80
N VAL A 301 -7.40 -12.35 10.96
CA VAL A 301 -7.21 -13.77 11.30
C VAL A 301 -6.62 -14.49 10.09
N ILE A 302 -5.40 -15.04 10.26
CA ILE A 302 -4.71 -15.82 9.23
C ILE A 302 -5.50 -17.10 8.95
N ALA A 303 -5.75 -17.40 7.68
CA ALA A 303 -6.44 -18.63 7.28
C ALA A 303 -5.59 -19.87 7.62
N GLU A 304 -6.25 -20.93 8.16
CA GLU A 304 -5.60 -22.21 8.47
C GLU A 304 -5.31 -23.05 7.20
#